data_c9332a43625bd6284f363e605641410b
#
_entry.id   c9332a43625bd6284f363e605641410b
#
_cell.length_a   1.000
_cell.length_b   1.000
_cell.length_c   1.000
_cell.angle_alpha   90.00
_cell.angle_beta   90.00
_cell.angle_gamma   90.00
#
_symmetry.space_group_name_H-M   'P 1'
#
loop_
_entity.id
_entity.type
_entity.pdbx_description
1 polymer ?
#
loop_
_entity_poly.entity_id
_entity_poly.type
_entity_poly.pdbx_seq_one_letter_code
_entity_poly.pdbx_strand_id
1 'polypeptide(L)'
;MKAFHFLRIAAVVTLLYFAGHTAGMPWTPYTDPEALAIIEAMKNHSFEAEGLKGTYWDFYFGFGIIISLFLFVQAAVLWQVASLARTDAIRVRPIIVSFLIAFIINAALAWKYFFAVPVVMSGVIALCLAISLVLASRSQTALRGASTDKPGPAGS
;
A
#
# COMPACT_ATOMS: atom_id res chain seq x y z
N MET A 1 -10.42 -18.95 -7.07
CA MET A 1 -9.80 -17.66 -7.52
C MET A 1 -8.28 -17.78 -7.45
N LYS A 2 -7.53 -17.15 -8.36
CA LYS A 2 -6.06 -17.23 -8.40
C LYS A 2 -5.46 -16.01 -7.64
N ALA A 3 -4.23 -16.15 -7.15
CA ALA A 3 -3.51 -15.11 -6.38
C ALA A 3 -3.51 -13.73 -7.06
N PHE A 4 -3.33 -13.69 -8.38
CA PHE A 4 -3.26 -12.42 -9.12
C PHE A 4 -4.54 -11.57 -9.07
N HIS A 5 -5.73 -12.16 -8.85
CA HIS A 5 -6.96 -11.38 -8.74
C HIS A 5 -6.96 -10.53 -7.46
N PHE A 6 -6.51 -11.10 -6.33
CA PHE A 6 -6.42 -10.37 -5.07
C PHE A 6 -5.34 -9.28 -5.11
N LEU A 7 -4.24 -9.53 -5.82
CA LEU A 7 -3.22 -8.50 -6.07
C LEU A 7 -3.76 -7.34 -6.90
N ARG A 8 -4.60 -7.61 -7.90
CA ARG A 8 -5.28 -6.54 -8.66
C ARG A 8 -6.26 -5.76 -7.82
N ILE A 9 -7.03 -6.44 -6.97
CA ILE A 9 -7.93 -5.76 -6.04
C ILE A 9 -7.10 -4.87 -5.09
N ALA A 10 -6.02 -5.38 -4.51
CA ALA A 10 -5.11 -4.59 -3.68
C ALA A 10 -4.57 -3.34 -4.42
N ALA A 11 -4.14 -3.50 -5.67
CA ALA A 11 -3.66 -2.38 -6.49
C ALA A 11 -4.75 -1.32 -6.72
N VAL A 12 -5.98 -1.74 -7.05
CA VAL A 12 -7.12 -0.83 -7.25
C VAL A 12 -7.48 -0.11 -5.95
N VAL A 13 -7.54 -0.84 -4.82
CA VAL A 13 -7.82 -0.22 -3.51
C VAL A 13 -6.73 0.76 -3.13
N THR A 14 -5.46 0.46 -3.41
CA THR A 14 -4.35 1.40 -3.18
C THR A 14 -4.46 2.63 -4.07
N LEU A 15 -4.90 2.48 -5.32
CA LEU A 15 -5.16 3.62 -6.22
C LEU A 15 -6.33 4.48 -5.74
N LEU A 16 -7.39 3.87 -5.21
CA LEU A 16 -8.50 4.60 -4.59
C LEU A 16 -8.04 5.32 -3.31
N TYR A 17 -7.18 4.70 -2.53
CA TYR A 17 -6.58 5.33 -1.36
C TYR A 17 -5.73 6.54 -1.77
N PHE A 18 -4.89 6.43 -2.79
CA PHE A 18 -4.17 7.55 -3.41
C PHE A 18 -5.13 8.67 -3.83
N ALA A 19 -6.18 8.35 -4.59
CA ALA A 19 -7.13 9.34 -5.08
C ALA A 19 -7.85 10.07 -3.95
N GLY A 20 -8.32 9.33 -2.93
CA GLY A 20 -8.98 9.90 -1.76
C GLY A 20 -8.04 10.76 -0.91
N HIS A 21 -6.80 10.32 -0.70
CA HIS A 21 -5.79 11.08 0.03
C HIS A 21 -5.44 12.39 -0.70
N THR A 22 -5.21 12.31 -2.01
CA THR A 22 -4.85 13.47 -2.83
C THR A 22 -6.02 14.46 -2.97
N ALA A 23 -7.24 13.98 -3.11
CA ALA A 23 -8.42 14.84 -3.19
C ALA A 23 -8.77 15.50 -1.84
N GLY A 24 -8.50 14.81 -0.73
CA GLY A 24 -8.78 15.33 0.62
C GLY A 24 -7.75 16.30 1.15
N MET A 25 -6.55 16.37 0.52
CA MET A 25 -5.47 17.17 1.06
C MET A 25 -4.63 17.81 -0.06
N PRO A 26 -4.33 19.10 0.02
CA PRO A 26 -4.68 20.12 1.00
C PRO A 26 -5.86 20.99 0.56
N TRP A 27 -6.65 20.51 -0.41
CA TRP A 27 -7.65 21.27 -1.15
C TRP A 27 -9.00 21.37 -0.42
N THR A 28 -9.23 20.55 0.60
CA THR A 28 -10.48 20.60 1.36
C THR A 28 -10.57 21.90 2.13
N PRO A 29 -11.57 22.74 1.86
CA PRO A 29 -11.73 24.01 2.57
C PRO A 29 -12.02 23.75 4.05
N TYR A 30 -11.28 24.44 4.91
CA TYR A 30 -11.56 24.44 6.34
C TYR A 30 -12.62 25.51 6.60
N THR A 31 -13.71 25.13 7.25
CA THR A 31 -14.81 26.04 7.61
C THR A 31 -14.81 26.43 9.07
N ASP A 32 -14.10 25.67 9.89
CA ASP A 32 -13.96 25.93 11.32
C ASP A 32 -12.96 27.05 11.56
N PRO A 33 -13.33 28.13 12.30
CA PRO A 33 -12.45 29.26 12.60
C PRO A 33 -11.17 28.87 13.35
N GLU A 34 -11.23 27.88 14.25
CA GLU A 34 -10.07 27.40 15.01
C GLU A 34 -9.07 26.70 14.09
N ALA A 35 -9.56 25.85 13.19
CA ALA A 35 -8.73 25.19 12.19
C ALA A 35 -8.08 26.19 11.24
N LEU A 36 -8.80 27.24 10.82
CA LEU A 36 -8.24 28.32 9.99
C LEU A 36 -7.12 29.06 10.72
N ALA A 37 -7.30 29.39 12.01
CA ALA A 37 -6.28 30.05 12.80
C ALA A 37 -5.00 29.21 12.93
N ILE A 38 -5.13 27.89 13.12
CA ILE A 38 -3.99 26.96 13.16
C ILE A 38 -3.25 26.95 11.82
N ILE A 39 -3.97 26.89 10.69
CA ILE A 39 -3.35 26.91 9.37
C ILE A 39 -2.64 28.23 9.09
N GLU A 40 -3.24 29.35 9.46
CA GLU A 40 -2.58 30.65 9.37
C GLU A 40 -1.30 30.70 10.22
N ALA A 41 -1.34 30.18 11.44
CA ALA A 41 -0.16 30.09 12.28
C ALA A 41 0.93 29.22 11.62
N MET A 42 0.58 28.07 11.03
CA MET A 42 1.50 27.22 10.30
C MET A 42 2.13 27.91 9.09
N LYS A 43 1.37 28.75 8.36
CA LYS A 43 1.85 29.51 7.20
C LYS A 43 2.75 30.68 7.59
N ASN A 44 2.47 31.30 8.72
CA ASN A 44 3.20 32.50 9.18
C ASN A 44 4.44 32.17 10.03
N HIS A 45 4.52 30.96 10.59
CA HIS A 45 5.67 30.55 11.40
C HIS A 45 6.72 29.87 10.53
N SER A 46 7.83 30.58 10.31
CA SER A 46 8.98 30.04 9.56
C SER A 46 10.02 29.43 10.51
N PHE A 47 10.67 28.40 10.03
CA PHE A 47 11.87 27.82 10.66
C PHE A 47 13.00 27.74 9.63
N GLU A 48 14.22 27.60 10.12
CA GLU A 48 15.39 27.36 9.29
C GLU A 48 16.01 26.02 9.69
N ALA A 49 16.20 25.17 8.71
CA ALA A 49 16.84 23.86 8.88
C ALA A 49 17.86 23.64 7.74
N GLU A 50 19.10 23.40 8.10
CA GLU A 50 20.20 23.12 7.16
C GLU A 50 20.35 24.19 6.04
N GLY A 51 20.10 25.46 6.36
CA GLY A 51 20.17 26.57 5.40
C GLY A 51 18.94 26.73 4.51
N LEU A 52 17.91 25.90 4.68
CA LEU A 52 16.61 26.05 4.00
C LEU A 52 15.62 26.73 4.94
N LYS A 53 15.00 27.79 4.45
CA LYS A 53 13.92 28.49 5.16
C LYS A 53 12.59 28.00 4.64
N GLY A 54 11.74 27.47 5.53
CA GLY A 54 10.41 26.99 5.22
C GLY A 54 9.41 27.35 6.30
N THR A 55 8.14 27.06 6.07
CA THR A 55 7.07 27.16 7.05
C THR A 55 6.61 25.77 7.50
N TYR A 56 5.94 25.68 8.66
CA TYR A 56 5.31 24.40 9.06
C TYR A 56 4.24 23.94 8.07
N TRP A 57 3.61 24.89 7.37
CA TRP A 57 2.67 24.57 6.29
C TRP A 57 3.36 23.89 5.10
N ASP A 58 4.52 24.39 4.67
CA ASP A 58 5.30 23.77 3.59
C ASP A 58 5.68 22.33 3.93
N PHE A 59 6.06 22.11 5.18
CA PHE A 59 6.40 20.78 5.68
C PHE A 59 5.18 19.85 5.66
N TYR A 60 4.06 20.28 6.21
CA TYR A 60 2.80 19.54 6.24
C TYR A 60 2.32 19.20 4.82
N PHE A 61 2.31 20.20 3.95
CA PHE A 61 1.93 20.04 2.55
C PHE A 61 2.87 19.09 1.81
N GLY A 62 4.18 19.27 1.96
CA GLY A 62 5.20 18.43 1.35
C GLY A 62 5.06 16.97 1.74
N PHE A 63 4.86 16.66 3.02
CA PHE A 63 4.59 15.29 3.48
C PHE A 63 3.31 14.71 2.84
N GLY A 64 2.25 15.49 2.75
CA GLY A 64 1.02 15.06 2.09
C GLY A 64 1.23 14.66 0.63
N ILE A 65 1.97 15.46 -0.13
CA ILE A 65 2.31 15.17 -1.54
C ILE A 65 3.22 13.94 -1.65
N ILE A 66 4.21 13.80 -0.78
CA ILE A 66 5.09 12.62 -0.74
C ILE A 66 4.28 11.35 -0.47
N ILE A 67 3.35 11.37 0.48
CA ILE A 67 2.46 10.23 0.75
C ILE A 67 1.62 9.89 -0.48
N SER A 68 1.05 10.89 -1.16
CA SER A 68 0.32 10.68 -2.42
C SER A 68 1.18 10.00 -3.48
N LEU A 69 2.41 10.48 -3.70
CA LEU A 69 3.34 9.89 -4.64
C LEU A 69 3.64 8.42 -4.29
N PHE A 70 3.92 8.12 -3.03
CA PHE A 70 4.21 6.75 -2.60
C PHE A 70 2.99 5.83 -2.74
N LEU A 71 1.79 6.28 -2.45
CA LEU A 71 0.57 5.50 -2.67
C LEU A 71 0.36 5.18 -4.15
N PHE A 72 0.60 6.14 -5.04
CA PHE A 72 0.54 5.91 -6.49
C PHE A 72 1.57 4.88 -6.95
N VAL A 73 2.83 5.02 -6.52
CA VAL A 73 3.91 4.07 -6.85
C VAL A 73 3.58 2.67 -6.32
N GLN A 74 3.07 2.54 -5.10
CA GLN A 74 2.65 1.26 -4.53
C GLN A 74 1.54 0.61 -5.35
N ALA A 75 0.53 1.38 -5.78
CA ALA A 75 -0.54 0.87 -6.64
C ALA A 75 0.02 0.36 -7.98
N ALA A 76 0.93 1.11 -8.61
CA ALA A 76 1.57 0.72 -9.86
C ALA A 76 2.42 -0.55 -9.70
N VAL A 77 3.21 -0.66 -8.62
CA VAL A 77 4.02 -1.85 -8.34
C VAL A 77 3.12 -3.06 -8.06
N LEU A 78 2.07 -2.93 -7.26
CA LEU A 78 1.12 -4.02 -7.00
C LEU A 78 0.43 -4.50 -8.28
N TRP A 79 0.12 -3.60 -9.21
CA TRP A 79 -0.43 -3.96 -10.52
C TRP A 79 0.56 -4.78 -11.36
N GLN A 80 1.84 -4.39 -11.36
CA GLN A 80 2.91 -5.13 -12.04
C GLN A 80 3.12 -6.51 -11.41
N VAL A 81 3.18 -6.58 -10.08
CA VAL A 81 3.29 -7.84 -9.32
C VAL A 81 2.10 -8.76 -9.62
N ALA A 82 0.88 -8.21 -9.73
CA ALA A 82 -0.28 -8.98 -10.15
C ALA A 82 -0.14 -9.56 -11.56
N SER A 83 0.48 -8.83 -12.47
CA SER A 83 0.74 -9.32 -13.83
C SER A 83 1.78 -10.45 -13.84
N LEU A 84 2.86 -10.32 -13.09
CA LEU A 84 3.88 -11.35 -12.91
C LEU A 84 3.32 -12.60 -12.22
N ALA A 85 2.44 -12.44 -11.24
CA ALA A 85 1.79 -13.55 -10.53
C ALA A 85 0.86 -14.42 -11.41
N ARG A 86 0.53 -13.96 -12.63
CA ARG A 86 -0.23 -14.77 -13.60
C ARG A 86 0.59 -15.94 -14.14
N THR A 87 1.89 -15.74 -14.31
CA THR A 87 2.84 -16.73 -14.85
C THR A 87 3.58 -17.45 -13.75
N ASP A 88 4.04 -16.73 -12.72
CA ASP A 88 4.83 -17.27 -11.61
C ASP A 88 4.44 -16.62 -10.28
N ALA A 89 3.39 -17.17 -9.65
CA ALA A 89 2.91 -16.68 -8.36
C ALA A 89 3.89 -16.94 -7.20
N ILE A 90 4.80 -17.91 -7.33
CA ILE A 90 5.75 -18.28 -6.28
C ILE A 90 6.87 -17.23 -6.23
N ARG A 91 7.34 -16.80 -7.37
CA ARG A 91 8.47 -15.85 -7.49
C ARG A 91 8.16 -14.47 -6.90
N VAL A 92 6.90 -14.05 -6.92
CA VAL A 92 6.47 -12.75 -6.39
C VAL A 92 6.17 -12.75 -4.89
N ARG A 93 6.18 -13.91 -4.21
CA ARG A 93 5.88 -14.03 -2.76
C ARG A 93 6.69 -13.11 -1.86
N PRO A 94 8.03 -12.97 -2.02
CA PRO A 94 8.80 -12.05 -1.17
C PRO A 94 8.29 -10.61 -1.26
N ILE A 95 7.92 -10.17 -2.45
CA ILE A 95 7.38 -8.82 -2.68
C ILE A 95 6.01 -8.67 -1.99
N ILE A 96 5.14 -9.70 -2.11
CA ILE A 96 3.82 -9.70 -1.44
C ILE A 96 4.01 -9.60 0.07
N VAL A 97 4.96 -10.35 0.65
CA VAL A 97 5.25 -10.32 2.10
C VAL A 97 5.71 -8.93 2.54
N SER A 98 6.62 -8.29 1.79
CA SER A 98 7.10 -6.94 2.09
C SER A 98 5.96 -5.93 2.11
N PHE A 99 5.08 -5.95 1.11
CA PHE A 99 3.90 -5.09 1.08
C PHE A 99 2.90 -5.41 2.20
N LEU A 100 2.68 -6.69 2.50
CA LEU A 100 1.79 -7.11 3.59
C LEU A 100 2.26 -6.54 4.93
N ILE A 101 3.54 -6.68 5.25
CA ILE A 101 4.14 -6.13 6.48
C ILE A 101 3.98 -4.60 6.50
N ALA A 102 4.30 -3.92 5.40
CA ALA A 102 4.18 -2.47 5.29
C ALA A 102 2.74 -1.99 5.54
N PHE A 103 1.72 -2.64 4.95
CA PHE A 103 0.33 -2.25 5.14
C PHE A 103 -0.23 -2.61 6.52
N ILE A 104 0.25 -3.68 7.17
CA ILE A 104 -0.07 -3.98 8.57
C ILE A 104 0.47 -2.88 9.48
N ILE A 105 1.74 -2.50 9.32
CA ILE A 105 2.36 -1.42 10.10
C ILE A 105 1.63 -0.10 9.82
N ASN A 106 1.33 0.20 8.56
CA ASN A 106 0.60 1.41 8.19
C ASN A 106 -0.80 1.46 8.83
N ALA A 107 -1.53 0.33 8.88
CA ALA A 107 -2.82 0.25 9.55
C ALA A 107 -2.70 0.51 11.07
N ALA A 108 -1.66 -0.03 11.72
CA ALA A 108 -1.40 0.20 13.14
C ALA A 108 -1.05 1.66 13.45
N LEU A 109 -0.21 2.27 12.61
CA LEU A 109 0.13 3.69 12.73
C LEU A 109 -1.09 4.59 12.45
N ALA A 110 -1.88 4.25 11.44
CA ALA A 110 -3.08 4.97 11.11
C ALA A 110 -4.11 4.90 12.25
N TRP A 111 -4.26 3.76 12.91
CA TRP A 111 -5.11 3.61 14.09
C TRP A 111 -4.71 4.54 15.24
N LYS A 112 -3.40 4.74 15.43
CA LYS A 112 -2.88 5.57 16.53
C LYS A 112 -2.95 7.07 16.23
N TYR A 113 -2.73 7.49 14.99
CA TYR A 113 -2.44 8.89 14.64
C TYR A 113 -3.44 9.53 13.70
N PHE A 114 -4.34 8.75 13.07
CA PHE A 114 -5.27 9.24 12.06
C PHE A 114 -6.71 8.85 12.37
N PHE A 115 -7.57 9.02 11.38
CA PHE A 115 -8.99 8.66 11.42
C PHE A 115 -9.24 7.31 10.72
N ALA A 116 -10.51 6.85 10.71
CA ALA A 116 -10.86 5.49 10.28
C ALA A 116 -10.50 5.15 8.82
N VAL A 117 -10.54 6.11 7.87
CA VAL A 117 -10.35 5.82 6.44
C VAL A 117 -8.98 5.20 6.12
N PRO A 118 -7.83 5.78 6.53
CA PRO A 118 -6.52 5.16 6.34
C PRO A 118 -6.40 3.75 6.95
N VAL A 119 -7.02 3.53 8.11
CA VAL A 119 -7.02 2.22 8.80
C VAL A 119 -7.74 1.19 7.96
N VAL A 120 -8.97 1.50 7.51
CA VAL A 120 -9.79 0.59 6.71
C VAL A 120 -9.11 0.28 5.38
N MET A 121 -8.62 1.30 4.67
CA MET A 121 -7.95 1.11 3.38
C MET A 121 -6.72 0.20 3.52
N SER A 122 -5.85 0.47 4.50
CA SER A 122 -4.66 -0.36 4.75
C SER A 122 -5.02 -1.78 5.17
N GLY A 123 -6.05 -1.95 6.00
CA GLY A 123 -6.55 -3.26 6.42
C GLY A 123 -7.09 -4.10 5.25
N VAL A 124 -7.87 -3.49 4.36
CA VAL A 124 -8.39 -4.17 3.15
C VAL A 124 -7.26 -4.58 2.23
N ILE A 125 -6.27 -3.70 2.01
CA ILE A 125 -5.10 -4.03 1.18
C ILE A 125 -4.31 -5.17 1.81
N ALA A 126 -4.03 -5.12 3.12
CA ALA A 126 -3.32 -6.18 3.84
C ALA A 126 -4.07 -7.52 3.75
N LEU A 127 -5.39 -7.52 3.90
CA LEU A 127 -6.21 -8.73 3.74
C LEU A 127 -6.09 -9.33 2.34
N CYS A 128 -6.19 -8.52 1.29
CA CYS A 128 -6.03 -8.96 -0.10
C CYS A 128 -4.62 -9.57 -0.32
N LEU A 129 -3.58 -8.96 0.23
CA LEU A 129 -2.21 -9.46 0.13
C LEU A 129 -2.03 -10.78 0.88
N ALA A 130 -2.60 -10.93 2.08
CA ALA A 130 -2.57 -12.18 2.84
C ALA A 130 -3.26 -13.32 2.09
N ILE A 131 -4.45 -13.09 1.55
CA ILE A 131 -5.18 -14.08 0.73
C ILE A 131 -4.34 -14.45 -0.51
N SER A 132 -3.75 -13.47 -1.17
CA SER A 132 -2.89 -13.71 -2.33
C SER A 132 -1.69 -14.59 -2.00
N LEU A 133 -1.04 -14.34 -0.86
CA LEU A 133 0.10 -15.11 -0.37
C LEU A 133 -0.28 -16.58 -0.09
N VAL A 134 -1.43 -16.82 0.57
CA VAL A 134 -1.94 -18.18 0.84
C VAL A 134 -2.23 -18.93 -0.46
N LEU A 135 -2.86 -18.27 -1.43
CA LEU A 135 -3.17 -18.89 -2.72
C LEU A 135 -1.90 -19.22 -3.54
N ALA A 136 -0.89 -18.34 -3.50
CA ALA A 136 0.41 -18.58 -4.13
C ALA A 136 1.14 -19.77 -3.50
N SER A 137 0.99 -19.98 -2.17
CA SER A 137 1.60 -21.10 -1.46
C SER A 137 0.95 -22.45 -1.80
N ARG A 138 -0.38 -22.49 -1.91
CA ARG A 138 -1.10 -23.71 -2.28
C ARG A 138 -0.76 -24.21 -3.68
N SER A 139 -0.50 -23.32 -4.63
CA SER A 139 -0.05 -23.68 -5.97
C SER A 139 1.28 -24.43 -5.95
N GLN A 140 2.19 -24.10 -5.03
CA GLN A 140 3.47 -24.79 -4.88
C GLN A 140 3.31 -26.22 -4.36
N THR A 141 2.44 -26.43 -3.37
CA THR A 141 2.22 -27.76 -2.78
C THR A 141 1.62 -28.71 -3.81
N ALA A 142 0.68 -28.24 -4.65
CA ALA A 142 0.10 -29.02 -5.72
C ALA A 142 1.12 -29.47 -6.78
N LEU A 143 2.05 -28.59 -7.17
CA LEU A 143 3.12 -28.90 -8.12
C LEU A 143 4.14 -29.90 -7.55
N ARG A 144 4.48 -29.79 -6.28
CA ARG A 144 5.36 -30.75 -5.61
C ARG A 144 4.74 -32.14 -5.50
N GLY A 145 3.46 -32.25 -5.11
CA GLY A 145 2.74 -33.51 -5.04
C GLY A 145 2.69 -34.23 -6.39
N ALA A 146 2.44 -33.51 -7.48
CA ALA A 146 2.39 -34.09 -8.82
C ALA A 146 3.77 -34.56 -9.34
N SER A 147 4.85 -33.99 -8.84
CA SER A 147 6.24 -34.36 -9.21
C SER A 147 6.72 -35.64 -8.51
N THR A 148 6.19 -35.94 -7.32
CA THR A 148 6.56 -37.15 -6.54
C THR A 148 5.77 -38.40 -6.95
N ASP A 149 4.65 -38.22 -7.68
CA ASP A 149 3.77 -39.31 -8.11
C ASP A 149 4.07 -39.82 -9.54
N LYS A 150 5.17 -39.37 -10.14
CA LYS A 150 5.58 -39.83 -11.48
C LYS A 150 6.33 -41.17 -11.33
N PRO A 151 5.78 -42.29 -11.81
CA PRO A 151 6.47 -43.58 -11.76
C PRO A 151 7.78 -43.49 -12.51
N GLY A 152 8.85 -43.96 -11.83
CA GLY A 152 10.19 -44.05 -12.44
C GLY A 152 10.13 -44.82 -13.77
N PRO A 153 11.05 -44.58 -14.72
CA PRO A 153 11.12 -45.32 -15.96
C PRO A 153 11.24 -46.79 -15.63
N ALA A 154 10.27 -47.60 -16.15
CA ALA A 154 10.33 -49.05 -16.05
C ALA A 154 11.64 -49.53 -16.71
N GLY A 155 12.57 -50.04 -15.89
CA GLY A 155 13.84 -50.54 -16.35
C GLY A 155 13.61 -51.70 -17.34
N SER A 156 14.11 -51.51 -18.51
CA SER A 156 14.31 -52.55 -19.52
C SER A 156 15.70 -53.12 -19.40
#